data_124a24108eb3eb0922cd78cddd7ecc00
#
_entry.id   124a24108eb3eb0922cd78cddd7ecc00
#
_cell.length_a   1.000
_cell.length_b   1.000
_cell.length_c   1.000
_cell.angle_alpha   90.00
_cell.angle_beta   90.00
_cell.angle_gamma   90.00
#
_symmetry.space_group_name_H-M   'P 1'
#
loop_
_entity.id
_entity.type
_entity.pdbx_description
1 polymer ?
#
loop_
_entity_poly.entity_id
_entity_poly.type
_entity_poly.pdbx_seq_one_letter_code
_entity_poly.pdbx_strand_id
1 'polypeptide(L)'
;MTKTTDTSPISLLACEDGFDPIEDRLRANIRTTIEAVFEEELDGFLGRLRYSREIGGTKGYRHGKRERQITGTFGTETVSVPRARIEDEDGKVREWRSKALPRYQRLTKAAEALIIGVYLSGTNTRRVKRAL
;
A
#
# COMPACT_ATOMS: atom_id res chain seq x y z
N MET A 1 15.77 -36.86 -5.46
CA MET A 1 16.29 -36.55 -5.69
C MET A 1 16.54 -35.44 -6.13
N THR A 2 16.70 -35.18 -6.53
CA THR A 2 16.80 -34.21 -7.26
C THR A 2 16.23 -32.94 -6.89
N LYS A 3 15.25 -32.94 -6.15
CA LYS A 3 14.61 -31.75 -5.84
C LYS A 3 15.39 -30.85 -5.00
N THR A 4 16.12 -31.40 -4.08
CA THR A 4 16.93 -30.59 -3.21
C THR A 4 18.10 -29.96 -3.95
N THR A 5 18.53 -30.62 -4.98
CA THR A 5 19.59 -30.05 -5.76
C THR A 5 19.11 -28.85 -6.50
N ASP A 6 17.85 -28.78 -6.73
CA ASP A 6 17.30 -27.64 -7.40
C ASP A 6 17.41 -26.38 -6.57
N THR A 7 17.45 -26.54 -5.27
CA THR A 7 17.52 -25.40 -4.39
C THR A 7 18.79 -24.58 -4.59
N SER A 8 19.92 -25.23 -4.68
CA SER A 8 21.17 -24.56 -4.90
C SER A 8 21.24 -23.86 -6.25
N PRO A 9 20.96 -24.55 -7.35
CA PRO A 9 20.93 -23.90 -8.63
C PRO A 9 19.92 -22.79 -8.69
N ILE A 10 18.80 -22.99 -8.05
CA ILE A 10 17.76 -21.98 -7.99
C ILE A 10 18.28 -20.73 -7.30
N SER A 11 18.99 -20.88 -6.22
CA SER A 11 19.54 -19.75 -5.50
C SER A 11 20.53 -18.98 -6.36
N LEU A 12 21.39 -19.67 -7.08
CA LEU A 12 22.35 -19.01 -7.95
C LEU A 12 21.66 -18.31 -9.09
N LEU A 13 20.71 -18.97 -9.71
CA LEU A 13 19.93 -18.38 -10.77
C LEU A 13 19.14 -17.20 -10.30
N ALA A 14 18.61 -17.29 -9.10
CA ALA A 14 17.85 -16.20 -8.52
C ALA A 14 18.70 -14.94 -8.41
N CYS A 15 19.93 -15.08 -7.96
CA CYS A 15 20.82 -13.94 -7.88
C CYS A 15 21.17 -13.40 -9.26
N GLU A 16 21.44 -14.28 -10.19
CA GLU A 16 21.80 -13.90 -11.55
C GLU A 16 20.63 -13.25 -12.27
N ASP A 17 19.43 -13.75 -12.04
CA ASP A 17 18.23 -13.24 -12.68
C ASP A 17 17.60 -12.09 -11.91
N GLY A 18 18.23 -11.64 -10.83
CA GLY A 18 17.67 -10.60 -10.01
C GLY A 18 16.62 -11.10 -9.00
N PHE A 19 16.43 -12.40 -8.90
CA PHE A 19 15.51 -12.97 -7.92
C PHE A 19 16.19 -13.07 -6.56
N ASP A 20 15.59 -12.49 -5.55
CA ASP A 20 16.13 -12.50 -4.19
C ASP A 20 15.05 -12.97 -3.22
N PRO A 21 15.16 -14.21 -2.69
CA PRO A 21 14.13 -14.74 -1.80
C PRO A 21 13.89 -13.90 -0.55
N ILE A 22 14.93 -13.27 -0.03
CA ILE A 22 14.81 -12.42 1.16
C ILE A 22 14.01 -11.17 0.82
N GLU A 23 14.38 -10.50 -0.26
CA GLU A 23 13.67 -9.30 -0.69
C GLU A 23 12.22 -9.60 -1.05
N ASP A 24 11.98 -10.72 -1.73
CA ASP A 24 10.62 -11.12 -2.08
C ASP A 24 9.78 -11.33 -0.84
N ARG A 25 10.37 -11.96 0.18
CA ARG A 25 9.66 -12.20 1.44
C ARG A 25 9.36 -10.90 2.18
N LEU A 26 10.32 -9.99 2.19
CA LEU A 26 10.13 -8.69 2.81
C LEU A 26 9.04 -7.91 2.09
N ARG A 27 9.02 -7.93 0.78
CA ARG A 27 7.99 -7.26 -0.02
C ARG A 27 6.61 -7.84 0.23
N ALA A 28 6.52 -9.16 0.34
CA ALA A 28 5.27 -9.83 0.65
C ALA A 28 4.76 -9.40 2.03
N ASN A 29 5.66 -9.32 3.01
CA ASN A 29 5.31 -8.88 4.36
C ASN A 29 4.89 -7.41 4.37
N ILE A 30 5.57 -6.57 3.60
CA ILE A 30 5.22 -5.16 3.47
C ILE A 30 3.82 -5.02 2.89
N ARG A 31 3.53 -5.77 1.84
CA ARG A 31 2.20 -5.76 1.21
C ARG A 31 1.12 -6.15 2.22
N THR A 32 1.36 -7.23 2.94
CA THR A 32 0.41 -7.71 3.96
C THR A 32 0.17 -6.64 5.02
N THR A 33 1.24 -5.98 5.46
CA THR A 33 1.15 -4.92 6.46
C THR A 33 0.34 -3.74 5.96
N ILE A 34 0.60 -3.31 4.74
CA ILE A 34 -0.12 -2.18 4.14
C ILE A 34 -1.60 -2.52 3.99
N GLU A 35 -1.89 -3.72 3.49
CA GLU A 35 -3.28 -4.14 3.31
C GLU A 35 -4.01 -4.23 4.64
N ALA A 36 -3.31 -4.66 5.70
CA ALA A 36 -3.87 -4.71 7.04
C ALA A 36 -4.24 -3.31 7.55
N VAL A 37 -3.42 -2.30 7.26
CA VAL A 37 -3.71 -0.92 7.66
C VAL A 37 -5.03 -0.45 7.04
N PHE A 38 -5.23 -0.71 5.75
CA PHE A 38 -6.47 -0.33 5.09
C PHE A 38 -7.67 -1.09 5.63
N GLU A 39 -7.50 -2.38 5.89
CA GLU A 39 -8.59 -3.21 6.43
C GLU A 39 -8.99 -2.73 7.83
N GLU A 40 -8.02 -2.44 8.68
CA GLU A 40 -8.28 -1.93 10.02
C GLU A 40 -8.98 -0.57 9.98
N GLU A 41 -8.55 0.29 9.07
CA GLU A 41 -9.16 1.61 8.91
C GLU A 41 -10.61 1.48 8.47
N LEU A 42 -10.89 0.63 7.51
CA LEU A 42 -12.24 0.42 7.02
C LEU A 42 -13.12 -0.24 8.07
N ASP A 43 -12.61 -1.26 8.75
CA ASP A 43 -13.35 -1.93 9.81
C ASP A 43 -13.73 -0.94 10.92
N GLY A 44 -12.80 -0.08 11.31
CA GLY A 44 -13.05 0.96 12.29
C GLY A 44 -14.12 1.94 11.82
N PHE A 45 -14.04 2.34 10.56
CA PHE A 45 -15.02 3.26 9.98
C PHE A 45 -16.42 2.65 9.93
N LEU A 46 -16.52 1.42 9.42
CA LEU A 46 -17.81 0.73 9.33
C LEU A 46 -18.39 0.45 10.73
N GLY A 47 -17.52 0.17 11.69
CA GLY A 47 -17.96 0.01 13.09
C GLY A 47 -18.58 1.28 13.64
N ARG A 48 -17.93 2.42 13.40
CA ARG A 48 -18.49 3.70 13.83
C ARG A 48 -19.84 4.00 13.19
N LEU A 49 -19.99 3.69 11.91
CA LEU A 49 -21.26 3.86 11.22
C LEU A 49 -22.35 2.99 11.82
N ARG A 50 -22.00 1.78 12.21
CA ARG A 50 -22.97 0.87 12.83
C ARG A 50 -23.51 1.44 14.14
N TYR A 51 -22.62 2.02 14.95
CA TYR A 51 -23.02 2.64 16.20
C TYR A 51 -23.85 3.91 16.01
N SER A 52 -23.54 4.68 14.97
CA SER A 52 -24.28 5.89 14.69
C SER A 52 -25.56 5.65 13.88
N ARG A 53 -25.76 4.42 13.40
CA ARG A 53 -26.95 4.09 12.60
C ARG A 53 -28.26 4.38 13.33
N GLU A 54 -28.28 4.14 14.62
CA GLU A 54 -29.47 4.40 15.42
C GLU A 54 -29.81 5.88 15.46
N ILE A 55 -28.84 6.74 15.25
CA ILE A 55 -28.98 8.17 15.36
C ILE A 55 -29.06 8.85 13.98
N GLY A 56 -28.35 8.37 13.01
CA GLY A 56 -28.14 9.10 11.77
C GLY A 56 -28.55 8.45 10.46
N GLY A 57 -28.91 7.19 10.43
CA GLY A 57 -29.37 6.56 9.19
C GLY A 57 -28.34 6.33 8.08
N THR A 58 -27.11 6.72 8.27
CA THR A 58 -26.04 6.49 7.30
C THR A 58 -25.59 5.04 7.35
N LYS A 59 -25.51 4.41 6.19
CA LYS A 59 -25.10 3.00 6.10
C LYS A 59 -23.82 2.89 5.29
N GLY A 60 -22.99 1.93 5.64
CA GLY A 60 -21.77 1.62 4.89
C GLY A 60 -21.63 0.12 4.73
N TYR A 61 -21.13 -0.29 3.58
CA TYR A 61 -20.89 -1.71 3.31
C TYR A 61 -19.71 -1.87 2.36
N ARG A 62 -19.04 -3.00 2.50
CA ARG A 62 -17.91 -3.34 1.66
C ARG A 62 -18.36 -3.61 0.21
N HIS A 63 -17.52 -3.19 -0.72
CA HIS A 63 -17.84 -3.31 -2.14
C HIS A 63 -16.58 -3.66 -2.93
N GLY A 64 -16.10 -4.88 -2.78
CA GLY A 64 -14.95 -5.36 -3.53
C GLY A 64 -13.63 -4.73 -3.11
N LYS A 65 -12.64 -4.87 -3.98
CA LYS A 65 -11.29 -4.37 -3.77
C LYS A 65 -10.76 -3.73 -5.04
N ARG A 66 -9.74 -2.92 -4.88
CA ARG A 66 -9.09 -2.25 -5.98
C ARG A 66 -7.59 -2.31 -5.79
N GLU A 67 -6.86 -2.55 -6.85
CA GLU A 67 -5.39 -2.52 -6.77
C GLU A 67 -4.89 -1.10 -6.89
N ARG A 68 -3.89 -0.78 -6.09
CA ARG A 68 -3.21 0.52 -6.14
C ARG A 68 -1.72 0.30 -5.98
N GLN A 69 -0.94 1.13 -6.64
CA GLN A 69 0.49 1.16 -6.44
C GLN A 69 0.82 2.18 -5.38
N ILE A 70 1.67 1.79 -4.44
CA ILE A 70 2.11 2.66 -3.36
C ILE A 70 3.63 2.64 -3.33
N THR A 71 4.24 3.80 -3.31
CA THR A 71 5.67 3.95 -3.19
C THR A 71 5.99 4.49 -1.80
N GLY A 72 6.80 3.75 -1.08
CA GLY A 72 7.27 4.15 0.23
C GLY A 72 8.78 4.06 0.27
N THR A 73 9.35 4.12 1.47
CA THR A 73 10.79 3.93 1.66
C THR A 73 11.23 2.51 1.31
N PHE A 74 10.28 1.61 1.21
CA PHE A 74 10.49 0.20 0.83
C PHE A 74 10.47 -0.02 -0.69
N GLY A 75 10.26 1.03 -1.49
CA GLY A 75 10.10 0.91 -2.94
C GLY A 75 8.64 0.99 -3.35
N THR A 76 8.31 0.45 -4.51
CA THR A 76 6.94 0.47 -5.04
C THR A 76 6.32 -0.91 -4.95
N GLU A 77 5.11 -0.99 -4.42
CA GLU A 77 4.36 -2.23 -4.30
C GLU A 77 2.92 -2.03 -4.76
N THR A 78 2.37 -3.06 -5.35
CA THR A 78 0.94 -3.08 -5.71
C THR A 78 0.18 -3.77 -4.57
N VAL A 79 -0.79 -3.07 -4.02
CA VAL A 79 -1.57 -3.58 -2.89
C VAL A 79 -3.06 -3.59 -3.23
N SER A 80 -3.79 -4.43 -2.54
CA SER A 80 -5.22 -4.56 -2.70
C SER A 80 -5.90 -3.72 -1.62
N VAL A 81 -6.62 -2.68 -2.03
CA VAL A 81 -7.28 -1.76 -1.11
C VAL A 81 -8.77 -2.07 -1.09
N PRO A 82 -9.37 -2.29 0.08
CA PRO A 82 -10.80 -2.56 0.15
C PRO A 82 -11.60 -1.32 -0.25
N ARG A 83 -12.74 -1.56 -0.88
CA ARG A 83 -13.67 -0.52 -1.27
C ARG A 83 -14.94 -0.65 -0.45
N ALA A 84 -15.57 0.46 -0.18
CA ALA A 84 -16.83 0.48 0.51
C ALA A 84 -17.72 1.60 -0.02
N ARG A 85 -19.00 1.38 0.02
CA ARG A 85 -19.99 2.39 -0.33
C ARG A 85 -20.67 2.90 0.93
N ILE A 86 -20.88 4.20 0.95
CA ILE A 86 -21.54 4.86 2.04
C ILE A 86 -22.83 5.45 1.50
N GLU A 87 -23.94 5.08 2.09
CA GLU A 87 -25.25 5.59 1.71
C GLU A 87 -25.73 6.53 2.81
N ASP A 88 -25.88 7.81 2.45
CA ASP A 88 -26.36 8.84 3.37
C ASP A 88 -27.86 8.74 3.55
N GLU A 89 -28.39 9.47 4.55
CA GLU A 89 -29.82 9.52 4.82
C GLU A 89 -30.64 9.98 3.61
N ASP A 90 -30.04 10.83 2.79
CA ASP A 90 -30.70 11.36 1.59
C ASP A 90 -30.71 10.36 0.44
N GLY A 91 -30.15 9.18 0.63
CA GLY A 91 -30.05 8.18 -0.42
C GLY A 91 -28.86 8.39 -1.35
N LYS A 92 -28.03 9.37 -1.09
CA LYS A 92 -26.83 9.60 -1.89
C LYS A 92 -25.78 8.57 -1.55
N VAL A 93 -25.17 7.99 -2.56
CA VAL A 93 -24.13 6.98 -2.40
C VAL A 93 -22.78 7.58 -2.78
N ARG A 94 -21.82 7.43 -1.90
CA ARG A 94 -20.44 7.83 -2.17
C ARG A 94 -19.49 6.70 -1.81
N GLU A 95 -18.30 6.75 -2.36
CA GLU A 95 -17.30 5.72 -2.08
C GLU A 95 -16.44 6.15 -0.90
N TRP A 96 -16.17 5.19 0.00
CA TRP A 96 -15.26 5.42 1.12
C TRP A 96 -13.84 5.66 0.60
N ARG A 97 -13.14 6.57 1.23
CA ARG A 97 -11.75 6.87 0.89
C ARG A 97 -10.87 6.76 2.12
N SER A 98 -9.75 6.09 1.96
CA SER A 98 -8.77 5.95 3.03
C SER A 98 -8.14 7.30 3.35
N LYS A 99 -7.95 7.58 4.63
CA LYS A 99 -7.20 8.75 5.08
C LYS A 99 -5.72 8.46 5.10
N ALA A 100 -5.35 7.20 5.23
CA ALA A 100 -3.95 6.79 5.22
C ALA A 100 -3.32 7.03 3.86
N LEU A 101 -4.10 6.84 2.78
CA LEU A 101 -3.61 7.10 1.43
C LEU A 101 -4.75 7.75 0.62
N PRO A 102 -4.84 9.07 0.64
CA PRO A 102 -5.88 9.78 -0.09
C PRO A 102 -5.85 9.50 -1.59
N ARG A 103 -6.95 9.81 -2.25
CA ARG A 103 -7.08 9.63 -3.68
C ARG A 103 -5.96 10.37 -4.42
N TYR A 104 -5.40 9.72 -5.42
CA TYR A 104 -4.31 10.22 -6.25
C TYR A 104 -2.96 10.27 -5.56
N GLN A 105 -2.87 10.02 -4.27
CA GLN A 105 -1.60 9.95 -3.60
C GLN A 105 -1.01 8.56 -3.79
N ARG A 106 0.21 8.50 -4.27
CA ARG A 106 0.93 7.24 -4.50
C ARG A 106 2.15 7.09 -3.60
N LEU A 107 2.57 8.18 -2.98
CA LEU A 107 3.72 8.19 -2.09
C LEU A 107 3.27 8.19 -0.64
N THR A 108 3.95 7.42 0.19
CA THR A 108 3.74 7.54 1.63
C THR A 108 4.32 8.88 2.09
N LYS A 109 3.86 9.35 3.23
CA LYS A 109 4.38 10.60 3.80
C LYS A 109 5.88 10.51 4.06
N ALA A 110 6.36 9.36 4.49
CA ALA A 110 7.78 9.14 4.74
C ALA A 110 8.60 9.23 3.45
N ALA A 111 8.12 8.62 2.37
CA ALA A 111 8.81 8.68 1.08
C ALA A 111 8.81 10.09 0.53
N GLU A 112 7.69 10.79 0.64
CA GLU A 112 7.58 12.18 0.20
C GLU A 112 8.53 13.08 0.97
N ALA A 113 8.60 12.92 2.29
CA ALA A 113 9.51 13.68 3.13
C ALA A 113 10.96 13.41 2.75
N LEU A 114 11.30 12.17 2.44
CA LEU A 114 12.66 11.82 2.03
C LEU A 114 13.03 12.49 0.72
N ILE A 115 12.15 12.48 -0.26
CA ILE A 115 12.38 13.12 -1.55
C ILE A 115 12.56 14.62 -1.38
N ILE A 116 11.68 15.24 -0.61
CA ILE A 116 11.76 16.69 -0.32
C ILE A 116 13.06 17.01 0.40
N GLY A 117 13.44 16.21 1.39
CA GLY A 117 14.68 16.41 2.13
C GLY A 117 15.91 16.37 1.22
N VAL A 118 15.97 15.42 0.31
CA VAL A 118 17.06 15.30 -0.65
C VAL A 118 17.10 16.54 -1.56
N TYR A 119 15.96 16.96 -2.03
CA TYR A 119 15.87 18.16 -2.87
C TYR A 119 16.33 19.42 -2.14
N LEU A 120 15.84 19.61 -0.92
CA LEU A 120 16.17 20.80 -0.13
C LEU A 120 17.63 20.82 0.31
N SER A 121 18.28 19.68 0.42
CA SER A 121 19.70 19.63 0.77
C SER A 121 20.60 20.01 -0.41
N GLY A 122 20.01 20.37 -1.55
CA GLY A 122 20.76 20.81 -2.71
C GLY A 122 21.20 19.70 -3.63
N THR A 123 20.75 18.47 -3.40
CA THR A 123 21.06 17.35 -4.28
C THR A 123 20.06 17.39 -5.45
N ASN A 124 20.59 17.51 -6.65
CA ASN A 124 19.76 17.49 -7.85
C ASN A 124 20.22 16.37 -8.79
N THR A 125 19.50 16.16 -9.86
CA THR A 125 19.77 15.08 -10.81
C THR A 125 21.19 15.12 -11.33
N ARG A 126 21.70 16.31 -11.59
CA ARG A 126 23.05 16.49 -12.10
C ARG A 126 24.08 16.08 -11.06
N ARG A 127 23.90 16.46 -9.80
CA ARG A 127 24.77 16.05 -8.71
C ARG A 127 24.75 14.55 -8.49
N VAL A 128 23.57 13.98 -8.53
CA VAL A 128 23.43 12.53 -8.39
C VAL A 128 24.19 11.81 -9.48
N LYS A 129 24.10 12.28 -10.71
CA LYS A 129 24.86 11.69 -11.80
C LYS A 129 26.36 11.76 -11.57
N ARG A 130 26.87 12.85 -11.03
CA ARG A 130 28.29 13.00 -10.74
C ARG A 130 28.73 12.07 -9.62
N ALA A 131 27.88 11.85 -8.65
CA ALA A 131 28.20 10.98 -7.52
C ALA A 131 28.21 9.50 -7.91
N LEU A 132 27.42 9.14 -8.91
CA LEU A 132 27.37 7.78 -9.39
C LEU A 132 28.40 7.52 -10.45
#